data_c010107b03c7263bc27f67f8928dc6de
#
_entry.id   c010107b03c7263bc27f67f8928dc6de
#
_cell.length_a   1.000
_cell.length_b   1.000
_cell.length_c   1.000
_cell.angle_alpha   90.00
_cell.angle_beta   90.00
_cell.angle_gamma   90.00
#
_symmetry.space_group_name_H-M   'P 1'
#
loop_
_entity.id
_entity.type
_entity.pdbx_description
1 polymer ?
#
loop_
_entity_poly.entity_id
_entity_poly.type
_entity_poly.pdbx_seq_one_letter_code
_entity_poly.pdbx_strand_id
1 'polypeptide(L)'
;MRFVYNIVYVDMVADLFHINHVKFLKNCSNLCNNLFVGIVSDKVAEKHKGKPIMTTEERVGVVESCKYVDKVIRNAPWAPDKDFLEKYNIDMVIHAHDKEEEEKYNYIYKTCIKENKFMRIDYQDNLSTTDIINRIKL
;
A
#
# COMPACT_ATOMS: atom_id res chain seq x y z
N MET A 1 -4.02 -7.09 -24.28
CA MET A 1 -4.43 -5.89 -23.52
C MET A 1 -3.23 -5.04 -23.19
N ARG A 2 -3.36 -3.73 -23.33
CA ARG A 2 -2.28 -2.79 -23.08
C ARG A 2 -2.45 -2.20 -21.68
N PHE A 3 -1.46 -2.39 -20.82
CA PHE A 3 -1.47 -1.78 -19.48
C PHE A 3 -0.99 -0.33 -19.53
N VAL A 4 -1.51 0.50 -18.62
CA VAL A 4 -1.16 1.93 -18.56
C VAL A 4 0.28 2.12 -18.08
N TYR A 5 0.69 1.34 -17.06
CA TYR A 5 2.01 1.45 -16.45
C TYR A 5 2.75 0.12 -16.50
N ASN A 6 4.08 0.18 -16.55
CA ASN A 6 4.88 -1.03 -16.40
C ASN A 6 4.92 -1.46 -14.94
N ILE A 7 5.31 -0.56 -14.04
CA ILE A 7 5.42 -0.86 -12.60
C ILE A 7 4.59 0.13 -11.81
N VAL A 8 3.60 -0.38 -11.06
CA VAL A 8 2.86 0.36 -10.05
C VAL A 8 3.36 -0.08 -8.69
N TYR A 9 3.54 0.88 -7.79
CA TYR A 9 3.91 0.64 -6.41
C TYR A 9 2.80 1.10 -5.47
N VAL A 10 2.50 0.25 -4.50
CA VAL A 10 1.64 0.61 -3.38
C VAL A 10 2.33 0.21 -2.09
N ASP A 11 2.10 0.97 -1.01
CA ASP A 11 2.60 0.59 0.30
C ASP A 11 1.43 0.36 1.25
N MET A 12 1.66 -0.47 2.25
CA MET A 12 0.63 -0.77 3.22
C MET A 12 1.21 -1.40 4.49
N VAL A 13 0.46 -1.31 5.56
CA VAL A 13 0.74 -2.09 6.77
C VAL A 13 0.30 -3.53 6.54
N ALA A 14 -0.84 -3.73 5.91
CA ALA A 14 -1.43 -5.04 5.59
C ALA A 14 -1.69 -5.91 6.83
N ASP A 15 -2.08 -5.27 7.93
CA ASP A 15 -2.41 -6.00 9.16
C ASP A 15 -3.76 -6.68 9.02
N LEU A 16 -3.85 -7.95 9.45
CA LEU A 16 -5.06 -8.78 9.30
C LEU A 16 -5.59 -8.74 7.87
N PHE A 17 -4.73 -9.01 6.93
CA PHE A 17 -5.00 -8.91 5.48
C PHE A 17 -6.39 -9.44 5.14
N HIS A 18 -7.24 -8.60 4.52
CA HIS A 18 -8.65 -8.89 4.30
C HIS A 18 -9.07 -8.56 2.87
N ILE A 19 -10.37 -8.77 2.60
CA ILE A 19 -10.91 -8.66 1.23
C ILE A 19 -10.72 -7.27 0.62
N ASN A 20 -10.75 -6.20 1.43
CA ASN A 20 -10.55 -4.86 0.87
C ASN A 20 -9.10 -4.62 0.45
N HIS A 21 -8.14 -5.20 1.16
CA HIS A 21 -6.75 -5.22 0.70
C HIS A 21 -6.65 -5.92 -0.66
N VAL A 22 -7.30 -7.08 -0.78
CA VAL A 22 -7.28 -7.87 -2.03
C VAL A 22 -7.92 -7.10 -3.19
N LYS A 23 -9.07 -6.48 -2.96
CA LYS A 23 -9.76 -5.69 -3.99
C LYS A 23 -8.92 -4.52 -4.47
N PHE A 24 -8.27 -3.82 -3.54
CA PHE A 24 -7.37 -2.72 -3.86
C PHE A 24 -6.21 -3.20 -4.73
N LEU A 25 -5.56 -4.30 -4.32
CA LEU A 25 -4.44 -4.86 -5.08
C LEU A 25 -4.88 -5.34 -6.46
N LYS A 26 -6.05 -5.97 -6.56
CA LYS A 26 -6.61 -6.37 -7.84
C LYS A 26 -6.81 -5.18 -8.77
N ASN A 27 -7.41 -4.10 -8.26
CA ASN A 27 -7.64 -2.89 -9.05
C ASN A 27 -6.33 -2.28 -9.53
N CYS A 28 -5.32 -2.22 -8.66
CA CYS A 28 -4.00 -1.70 -9.05
C CYS A 28 -3.33 -2.61 -10.08
N SER A 29 -3.46 -3.93 -9.93
CA SER A 29 -2.85 -4.88 -10.86
C SER A 29 -3.40 -4.76 -12.28
N ASN A 30 -4.65 -4.30 -12.41
CA ASN A 30 -5.27 -4.07 -13.72
C ASN A 30 -4.69 -2.88 -14.47
N LEU A 31 -3.88 -2.05 -13.82
CA LEU A 31 -3.30 -0.84 -14.40
C LEU A 31 -1.84 -1.02 -14.81
N CYS A 32 -1.23 -2.17 -14.55
CA CYS A 32 0.21 -2.34 -14.74
C CYS A 32 0.58 -3.76 -15.16
N ASN A 33 1.80 -3.88 -15.68
CA ASN A 33 2.40 -5.18 -15.96
C ASN A 33 2.87 -5.85 -14.67
N ASN A 34 3.41 -5.06 -13.73
CA ASN A 34 3.96 -5.57 -12.48
C ASN A 34 3.50 -4.69 -11.31
N LEU A 35 2.92 -5.33 -10.30
CA LEU A 35 2.51 -4.65 -9.07
C LEU A 35 3.50 -4.96 -7.96
N PHE A 36 4.17 -3.92 -7.45
CA PHE A 36 5.10 -4.00 -6.33
C PHE A 36 4.39 -3.48 -5.08
N VAL A 37 4.49 -4.23 -3.99
CA VAL A 37 3.86 -3.87 -2.72
C VAL A 37 4.92 -3.69 -1.66
N GLY A 38 5.01 -2.50 -1.08
CA GLY A 38 5.89 -2.23 0.05
C GLY A 38 5.16 -2.51 1.36
N ILE A 39 5.79 -3.29 2.23
CA ILE A 39 5.27 -3.57 3.56
C ILE A 39 6.14 -2.85 4.58
N VAL A 40 5.53 -1.95 5.34
CA VAL A 40 6.24 -1.22 6.38
C VAL A 40 6.54 -2.14 7.58
N SER A 41 7.68 -1.92 8.22
CA SER A 41 8.07 -2.71 9.40
C SER A 41 7.15 -2.44 10.59
N ASP A 42 7.16 -3.33 11.57
CA ASP A 42 6.42 -3.15 12.83
C ASP A 42 6.78 -1.82 13.48
N LYS A 43 8.07 -1.49 13.50
CA LYS A 43 8.57 -0.26 14.11
C LYS A 43 8.04 0.99 13.42
N VAL A 44 8.05 1.01 12.09
CA VAL A 44 7.55 2.14 11.29
C VAL A 44 6.03 2.25 11.45
N ALA A 45 5.32 1.14 11.38
CA ALA A 45 3.86 1.13 11.56
C ALA A 45 3.48 1.65 12.95
N GLU A 46 4.18 1.21 14.00
CA GLU A 46 3.91 1.65 15.37
C GLU A 46 4.12 3.15 15.53
N LYS A 47 5.15 3.71 14.91
CA LYS A 47 5.44 5.15 14.97
C LYS A 47 4.30 5.98 14.34
N HIS A 48 3.68 5.53 13.26
CA HIS A 48 2.76 6.34 12.48
C HIS A 48 1.27 5.99 12.65
N LYS A 49 0.96 4.74 12.96
CA LYS A 49 -0.44 4.28 13.06
C LYS A 49 -0.76 3.54 14.35
N GLY A 50 0.18 2.79 14.87
CA GLY A 50 -0.01 1.93 16.03
C GLY A 50 0.60 0.56 15.80
N LYS A 51 0.79 -0.19 16.87
CA LYS A 51 1.42 -1.50 16.80
C LYS A 51 0.54 -2.50 16.04
N PRO A 52 1.04 -3.10 14.95
CA PRO A 52 0.29 -4.12 14.25
C PRO A 52 0.06 -5.36 15.12
N ILE A 53 -1.00 -6.09 14.84
CA ILE A 53 -1.28 -7.37 15.49
C ILE A 53 -0.35 -8.44 14.93
N MET A 54 -0.17 -8.45 13.61
CA MET A 54 0.71 -9.40 12.93
C MET A 54 2.12 -8.82 12.80
N THR A 55 3.12 -9.70 12.90
CA THR A 55 4.52 -9.29 12.72
C THR A 55 4.79 -8.93 11.26
N THR A 56 5.90 -8.22 11.02
CA THR A 56 6.33 -7.89 9.65
C THR A 56 6.42 -9.15 8.80
N GLU A 57 7.04 -10.22 9.29
CA GLU A 57 7.20 -11.46 8.53
C GLU A 57 5.87 -12.12 8.19
N GLU A 58 4.92 -12.11 9.11
CA GLU A 58 3.59 -12.64 8.86
C GLU A 58 2.86 -11.83 7.80
N ARG A 59 2.92 -10.50 7.91
CA ARG A 59 2.27 -9.60 6.93
C ARG A 59 2.89 -9.74 5.54
N VAL A 60 4.21 -9.80 5.45
CA VAL A 60 4.92 -10.02 4.19
C VAL A 60 4.52 -11.35 3.56
N GLY A 61 4.53 -12.42 4.35
CA GLY A 61 4.20 -13.76 3.86
C GLY A 61 2.79 -13.85 3.26
N VAL A 62 1.82 -13.22 3.92
CA VAL A 62 0.44 -13.22 3.42
C VAL A 62 0.33 -12.43 2.11
N VAL A 63 0.93 -11.26 2.05
CA VAL A 63 0.87 -10.41 0.84
C VAL A 63 1.60 -11.07 -0.32
N GLU A 64 2.74 -11.71 -0.09
CA GLU A 64 3.46 -12.45 -1.12
C GLU A 64 2.61 -13.57 -1.74
N SER A 65 1.66 -14.10 -0.97
CA SER A 65 0.79 -15.17 -1.44
C SER A 65 -0.41 -14.67 -2.25
N CYS A 66 -0.62 -13.37 -2.31
CA CYS A 66 -1.72 -12.78 -3.09
C CYS A 66 -1.40 -12.85 -4.58
N LYS A 67 -2.32 -13.42 -5.35
CA LYS A 67 -2.10 -13.65 -6.79
C LYS A 67 -1.95 -12.37 -7.61
N TYR A 68 -2.34 -11.23 -7.07
CA TYR A 68 -2.25 -9.93 -7.77
C TYR A 68 -0.91 -9.23 -7.55
N VAL A 69 -0.07 -9.75 -6.66
CA VAL A 69 1.20 -9.13 -6.28
C VAL A 69 2.36 -9.82 -7.01
N ASP A 70 3.18 -9.03 -7.68
CA ASP A 70 4.35 -9.56 -8.39
C ASP A 70 5.61 -9.52 -7.54
N LYS A 71 5.73 -8.52 -6.65
CA LYS A 71 6.90 -8.40 -5.78
C LYS A 71 6.52 -7.69 -4.49
N VAL A 72 7.03 -8.19 -3.37
CA VAL A 72 6.94 -7.52 -2.08
C VAL A 72 8.29 -6.88 -1.75
N ILE A 73 8.25 -5.62 -1.33
CA ILE A 73 9.43 -4.88 -0.85
C ILE A 73 9.31 -4.80 0.67
N ARG A 74 10.24 -5.45 1.37
CA ARG A 74 10.28 -5.46 2.83
C ARG A 74 10.81 -4.14 3.36
N ASN A 75 10.39 -3.79 4.56
CA ASN A 75 10.86 -2.58 5.25
C ASN A 75 10.73 -1.34 4.37
N ALA A 76 9.56 -1.20 3.75
CA ALA A 76 9.28 -0.08 2.88
C ALA A 76 9.34 1.24 3.64
N PRO A 77 9.81 2.34 3.01
CA PRO A 77 9.80 3.65 3.65
C PRO A 77 8.36 4.12 3.86
N TRP A 78 8.14 4.89 4.93
CA TRP A 78 6.84 5.50 5.16
C TRP A 78 6.50 6.53 4.08
N ALA A 79 7.49 7.31 3.66
CA ALA A 79 7.36 8.32 2.61
C ALA A 79 8.35 8.00 1.50
N PRO A 80 7.90 7.43 0.36
CA PRO A 80 8.83 7.11 -0.73
C PRO A 80 9.52 8.36 -1.25
N ASP A 81 10.84 8.28 -1.41
CA ASP A 81 11.64 9.36 -1.97
C ASP A 81 12.05 9.07 -3.42
N LYS A 82 12.76 10.02 -4.03
CA LYS A 82 13.18 9.91 -5.43
C LYS A 82 14.11 8.70 -5.65
N ASP A 83 15.05 8.46 -4.75
CA ASP A 83 15.98 7.35 -4.86
C ASP A 83 15.25 6.01 -4.83
N PHE A 84 14.25 5.88 -3.98
CA PHE A 84 13.41 4.69 -3.90
C PHE A 84 12.66 4.45 -5.22
N LEU A 85 12.05 5.50 -5.76
CA LEU A 85 11.30 5.40 -7.02
C LEU A 85 12.22 4.98 -8.17
N GLU A 86 13.43 5.52 -8.22
CA GLU A 86 14.42 5.19 -9.26
C GLU A 86 14.95 3.76 -9.08
N LYS A 87 15.25 3.37 -7.85
CA LYS A 87 15.78 2.04 -7.56
C LYS A 87 14.91 0.92 -8.10
N TYR A 88 13.60 1.07 -7.99
CA TYR A 88 12.63 0.06 -8.40
C TYR A 88 11.95 0.38 -9.74
N ASN A 89 12.38 1.42 -10.43
CA ASN A 89 11.79 1.84 -11.71
C ASN A 89 10.28 2.03 -11.63
N ILE A 90 9.82 2.62 -10.54
CA ILE A 90 8.39 2.82 -10.28
C ILE A 90 7.84 3.89 -11.21
N ASP A 91 6.78 3.55 -11.95
CA ASP A 91 6.12 4.49 -12.87
C ASP A 91 5.00 5.26 -12.20
N MET A 92 4.33 4.65 -11.24
CA MET A 92 3.20 5.28 -10.55
C MET A 92 3.04 4.69 -9.16
N VAL A 93 2.81 5.57 -8.18
CA VAL A 93 2.47 5.21 -6.80
C VAL A 93 0.97 5.46 -6.63
N ILE A 94 0.24 4.45 -6.13
CA ILE A 94 -1.21 4.56 -5.92
C ILE A 94 -1.50 4.39 -4.44
N HIS A 95 -2.36 5.27 -3.91
CA HIS A 95 -2.84 5.17 -2.53
C HIS A 95 -4.34 5.43 -2.47
N ALA A 96 -5.04 4.65 -1.65
CA ALA A 96 -6.47 4.80 -1.44
C ALA A 96 -6.72 5.58 -0.15
N HIS A 97 -7.39 6.73 -0.26
CA HIS A 97 -7.81 7.53 0.89
C HIS A 97 -8.92 8.47 0.49
N ASP A 98 -9.68 8.94 1.47
CA ASP A 98 -10.76 9.87 1.24
C ASP A 98 -10.25 11.29 1.03
N LYS A 99 -11.07 12.15 0.42
CA LYS A 99 -10.71 13.54 0.17
C LYS A 99 -10.40 14.30 1.46
N GLU A 100 -11.07 13.95 2.55
CA GLU A 100 -10.84 14.56 3.86
C GLU A 100 -9.41 14.34 4.38
N GLU A 101 -8.77 13.26 3.93
CA GLU A 101 -7.40 12.91 4.30
C GLU A 101 -6.35 13.36 3.29
N GLU A 102 -6.77 14.06 2.24
CA GLU A 102 -5.90 14.41 1.10
C GLU A 102 -4.67 15.20 1.52
N GLU A 103 -4.84 16.17 2.43
CA GLU A 103 -3.73 17.00 2.90
C GLU A 103 -2.65 16.15 3.58
N LYS A 104 -3.07 15.23 4.45
CA LYS A 104 -2.16 14.32 5.15
C LYS A 104 -1.36 13.46 4.18
N TYR A 105 -2.04 12.84 3.23
CA TYR A 105 -1.38 11.94 2.29
C TYR A 105 -0.61 12.68 1.21
N ASN A 106 -1.02 13.87 0.81
CA ASN A 106 -0.22 14.71 -0.08
C ASN A 106 1.11 15.08 0.56
N TYR A 107 1.15 15.26 1.87
CA TYR A 107 2.40 15.50 2.57
C TYR A 107 3.31 14.26 2.56
N ILE A 108 2.75 13.08 2.84
CA ILE A 108 3.50 11.82 2.85
C ILE A 108 4.08 11.52 1.46
N TYR A 109 3.27 11.70 0.42
CA TYR A 109 3.65 11.39 -0.96
C TYR A 109 4.10 12.60 -1.75
N LYS A 110 4.53 13.67 -1.09
CA LYS A 110 4.91 14.92 -1.77
C LYS A 110 5.98 14.74 -2.84
N THR A 111 6.94 13.85 -2.63
CA THR A 111 7.98 13.57 -3.63
C THR A 111 7.38 12.86 -4.84
N CYS A 112 6.50 11.90 -4.62
CA CYS A 112 5.82 11.20 -5.72
C CYS A 112 4.99 12.17 -6.55
N ILE A 113 4.30 13.09 -5.89
CA ILE A 113 3.50 14.13 -6.57
C ILE A 113 4.42 15.05 -7.39
N LYS A 114 5.53 15.48 -6.80
CA LYS A 114 6.51 16.33 -7.49
C LYS A 114 7.07 15.66 -8.74
N GLU A 115 7.31 14.35 -8.67
CA GLU A 115 7.81 13.57 -9.79
C GLU A 115 6.70 13.17 -10.79
N ASN A 116 5.47 13.64 -10.57
CA ASN A 116 4.30 13.31 -11.37
C ASN A 116 4.02 11.81 -11.42
N LYS A 117 4.20 11.13 -10.28
CA LYS A 117 4.06 9.68 -10.13
C LYS A 117 3.15 9.32 -8.96
N PHE A 118 2.04 10.03 -8.81
CA PHE A 118 1.11 9.75 -7.73
C PHE A 118 -0.33 9.79 -8.21
N MET A 119 -1.12 8.80 -7.78
CA MET A 119 -2.54 8.73 -8.07
C MET A 119 -3.29 8.34 -6.80
N ARG A 120 -4.29 9.15 -6.45
CA ARG A 120 -5.23 8.81 -5.39
C ARG A 120 -6.41 8.08 -5.99
N ILE A 121 -6.87 7.02 -5.33
CA ILE A 121 -8.16 6.42 -5.63
C ILE A 121 -9.04 6.47 -4.38
N ASP A 122 -10.34 6.30 -4.56
CA ASP A 122 -11.26 6.33 -3.44
C ASP A 122 -11.09 5.10 -2.56
N TYR A 123 -11.15 5.32 -1.25
CA TYR A 123 -11.08 4.25 -0.27
C TYR A 123 -12.38 3.45 -0.25
N GLN A 124 -12.27 2.13 -0.25
CA GLN A 124 -13.44 1.27 -0.08
C GLN A 124 -13.59 0.94 1.40
N ASP A 125 -14.60 1.50 2.03
CA ASP A 125 -14.73 1.50 3.48
C ASP A 125 -15.72 0.48 4.05
N ASN A 126 -16.17 -0.49 3.26
CA ASN A 126 -17.10 -1.51 3.72
C ASN A 126 -16.46 -2.55 4.65
N LEU A 127 -15.16 -2.56 4.80
CA LEU A 127 -14.45 -3.37 5.76
C LEU A 127 -13.07 -2.79 6.03
N SER A 128 -12.69 -2.67 7.29
CA SER A 128 -11.34 -2.24 7.70
C SER A 128 -10.75 -3.24 8.70
N THR A 129 -9.43 -3.12 8.92
CA THR A 129 -8.75 -3.89 9.96
C THR A 129 -9.36 -3.62 11.33
N THR A 130 -9.72 -2.36 11.60
CA THR A 130 -10.39 -1.97 12.83
C THR A 130 -11.74 -2.69 13.01
N ASP A 131 -12.51 -2.85 11.92
CA ASP A 131 -13.78 -3.59 11.97
C ASP A 131 -13.56 -5.03 12.38
N ILE A 132 -12.53 -5.68 11.87
CA ILE A 132 -12.20 -7.07 12.22
C ILE A 132 -11.80 -7.15 13.70
N ILE A 133 -10.95 -6.24 14.16
CA ILE A 133 -10.55 -6.18 15.57
C ILE A 133 -11.78 -6.03 16.47
N ASN A 134 -12.69 -5.15 16.10
CA ASN A 134 -13.91 -4.91 16.89
C ASN A 134 -14.83 -6.13 16.92
N ARG A 135 -14.86 -6.96 15.90
CA ARG A 135 -15.61 -8.22 15.93
C ARG A 135 -15.03 -9.22 16.92
N ILE A 136 -13.72 -9.18 17.11
CA ILE A 136 -13.02 -10.07 18.05
C ILE A 136 -13.23 -9.61 19.48
N LYS A 137 -13.27 -8.30 19.71
CA LYS A 137 -13.55 -7.73 21.03
C LYS A 137 -15.02 -7.87 21.34
N LEU A 138 -15.34 -8.75 22.25
CA LEU A 138 -16.72 -8.99 22.71
C LEU A 138 -17.08 -8.08 23.88
#